data_503957a67781725499627e784fd73715
#
_entry.id   503957a67781725499627e784fd73715
#
_cell.length_a   1.000
_cell.length_b   1.000
_cell.length_c   1.000
_cell.angle_alpha   90.00
_cell.angle_beta   90.00
_cell.angle_gamma   90.00
#
_symmetry.space_group_name_H-M   'P 1'
#
loop_
_entity.id
_entity.type
_entity.pdbx_description
1 polymer ?
#
loop_
_entity_poly.entity_id
_entity_poly.type
_entity_poly.pdbx_seq_one_letter_code
_entity_poly.pdbx_strand_id
1 'polypeptide(L)'
;MKQPSLIGIHENCELSGNTDKSSSAKSILILGATSSIARACSEIFASRQYNLFLASRDISELERIAVDLRIRYNVDVDYAFFDITQLDSHTSFFETLIDKMGSIDGVLMAVGLIDKLDYQKVIAANFTGPISFFEHYVKYLTTQKKGFIIGLSSVAGDRGRKPNYVYGASKAALTTYLQGLRNYLYPSKVQILTVKLGLIDTKMVFGGKYPLCLAANPKNTAIKIIRALDRGRESVYIPGIWRVIMLIIRLIPEKIFKSLSI
;
A
#
# COMPACT_ATOMS: atom_id res chain seq x y z
N MET A 1 72.33 -42.73 -5.92
CA MET A 1 71.06 -42.85 -6.63
C MET A 1 70.22 -41.73 -6.17
N LYS A 2 70.06 -40.69 -7.00
CA LYS A 2 69.33 -39.45 -6.69
C LYS A 2 68.01 -39.45 -7.44
N GLN A 3 66.93 -39.23 -6.75
CA GLN A 3 65.62 -38.98 -7.35
C GLN A 3 65.52 -37.52 -7.83
N PRO A 4 64.87 -37.24 -8.95
CA PRO A 4 64.61 -35.85 -9.38
C PRO A 4 63.26 -35.33 -8.84
N SER A 5 63.30 -34.09 -8.38
CA SER A 5 62.18 -33.28 -7.96
C SER A 5 61.43 -32.73 -9.14
N LEU A 6 60.09 -32.91 -9.17
CA LEU A 6 59.18 -32.24 -10.10
C LEU A 6 58.58 -31.00 -9.40
N ILE A 7 58.92 -29.82 -9.88
CA ILE A 7 58.33 -28.55 -9.52
C ILE A 7 57.17 -28.30 -10.50
N GLY A 8 55.95 -28.34 -10.00
CA GLY A 8 54.77 -27.93 -10.72
C GLY A 8 54.44 -26.45 -10.39
N ILE A 9 54.53 -25.62 -11.39
CA ILE A 9 54.15 -24.21 -11.31
C ILE A 9 52.63 -24.15 -11.49
N HIS A 10 51.87 -23.74 -10.44
CA HIS A 10 50.48 -23.33 -10.57
C HIS A 10 50.44 -21.82 -10.69
N GLU A 11 50.13 -21.34 -11.88
CA GLU A 11 49.76 -19.98 -12.16
C GLU A 11 48.45 -19.66 -11.45
N ASN A 12 48.51 -18.68 -10.55
CA ASN A 12 47.33 -18.07 -9.92
C ASN A 12 46.63 -17.21 -10.96
N CYS A 13 45.51 -17.69 -11.47
CA CYS A 13 44.56 -16.87 -12.21
C CYS A 13 43.74 -16.05 -11.19
N GLU A 14 44.18 -14.84 -10.87
CA GLU A 14 43.40 -13.87 -10.14
C GLU A 14 42.25 -13.38 -11.03
N LEU A 15 41.07 -13.98 -10.85
CA LEU A 15 39.85 -13.41 -11.35
C LEU A 15 39.49 -12.18 -10.48
N SER A 16 39.88 -11.02 -10.93
CA SER A 16 39.38 -9.75 -10.42
C SER A 16 37.88 -9.67 -10.68
N GLY A 17 37.10 -10.22 -9.79
CA GLY A 17 35.67 -10.02 -9.72
C GLY A 17 35.40 -8.57 -9.36
N ASN A 18 35.12 -7.77 -10.36
CA ASN A 18 34.57 -6.44 -10.22
C ASN A 18 33.19 -6.59 -9.60
N THR A 19 33.10 -6.54 -8.26
CA THR A 19 31.82 -6.46 -7.56
C THR A 19 31.25 -5.06 -7.79
N ASP A 20 30.58 -4.90 -8.93
CA ASP A 20 29.62 -3.82 -9.10
C ASP A 20 28.73 -3.78 -7.85
N LYS A 21 28.72 -2.63 -7.19
CA LYS A 21 27.81 -2.36 -6.06
C LYS A 21 26.40 -2.64 -6.53
N SER A 22 25.86 -3.82 -6.25
CA SER A 22 24.46 -4.13 -6.48
C SER A 22 23.64 -3.08 -5.72
N SER A 23 22.92 -2.25 -6.44
CA SER A 23 21.90 -1.41 -5.82
C SER A 23 20.98 -2.34 -5.06
N SER A 24 20.92 -2.23 -3.72
CA SER A 24 20.03 -3.05 -2.91
C SER A 24 18.62 -2.99 -3.49
N ALA A 25 17.99 -4.17 -3.67
CA ALA A 25 16.63 -4.25 -4.20
C ALA A 25 15.70 -3.35 -3.37
N LYS A 26 14.81 -2.61 -4.05
CA LYS A 26 13.83 -1.76 -3.36
C LYS A 26 12.86 -2.60 -2.56
N SER A 27 12.40 -2.08 -1.44
CA SER A 27 11.50 -2.79 -0.52
C SER A 27 10.19 -2.04 -0.31
N ILE A 28 9.09 -2.78 -0.20
CA ILE A 28 7.76 -2.21 0.05
C ILE A 28 7.01 -2.98 1.14
N LEU A 29 6.40 -2.25 2.06
CA LEU A 29 5.41 -2.78 3.00
C LEU A 29 4.01 -2.67 2.42
N ILE A 30 3.24 -3.75 2.52
CA ILE A 30 1.83 -3.79 2.09
C ILE A 30 0.94 -4.15 3.27
N LEU A 31 0.24 -3.16 3.80
CA LEU A 31 -0.72 -3.30 4.90
C LEU A 31 -2.11 -3.64 4.34
N GLY A 32 -2.75 -4.67 4.88
CA GLY A 32 -3.99 -5.23 4.33
C GLY A 32 -3.75 -6.06 3.07
N ALA A 33 -2.63 -6.78 3.02
CA ALA A 33 -2.11 -7.50 1.85
C ALA A 33 -3.04 -8.58 1.30
N THR A 34 -3.98 -9.08 2.11
CA THR A 34 -4.97 -10.09 1.68
C THR A 34 -6.14 -9.51 0.88
N SER A 35 -6.26 -8.17 0.76
CA SER A 35 -7.29 -7.56 -0.09
C SER A 35 -6.99 -7.74 -1.58
N SER A 36 -8.04 -7.87 -2.42
CA SER A 36 -7.88 -8.11 -3.86
C SER A 36 -7.04 -7.03 -4.57
N ILE A 37 -7.17 -5.77 -4.15
CA ILE A 37 -6.39 -4.66 -4.73
C ILE A 37 -4.94 -4.75 -4.28
N ALA A 38 -4.69 -5.02 -2.97
CA ALA A 38 -3.35 -5.14 -2.44
C ALA A 38 -2.60 -6.30 -3.07
N ARG A 39 -3.24 -7.48 -3.23
CA ARG A 39 -2.66 -8.62 -3.94
C ARG A 39 -2.24 -8.27 -5.36
N ALA A 40 -3.12 -7.61 -6.11
CA ALA A 40 -2.79 -7.17 -7.47
C ALA A 40 -1.65 -6.13 -7.51
N CYS A 41 -1.54 -5.25 -6.51
CA CYS A 41 -0.40 -4.34 -6.36
C CYS A 41 0.88 -5.11 -6.00
N SER A 42 0.80 -6.11 -5.09
CA SER A 42 1.94 -6.96 -4.72
C SER A 42 2.53 -7.68 -5.94
N GLU A 43 1.68 -8.23 -6.81
CA GLU A 43 2.13 -8.86 -8.07
C GLU A 43 2.90 -7.87 -8.95
N ILE A 44 2.44 -6.62 -9.08
CA ILE A 44 3.14 -5.61 -9.89
C ILE A 44 4.46 -5.19 -9.25
N PHE A 45 4.51 -4.99 -7.92
CA PHE A 45 5.77 -4.65 -7.25
C PHE A 45 6.78 -5.80 -7.33
N ALA A 46 6.34 -7.05 -7.13
CA ALA A 46 7.19 -8.23 -7.29
C ALA A 46 7.75 -8.35 -8.72
N SER A 47 6.90 -8.13 -9.76
CA SER A 47 7.36 -8.14 -11.16
C SER A 47 8.36 -7.01 -11.49
N ARG A 48 8.44 -5.99 -10.66
CA ARG A 48 9.43 -4.90 -10.72
C ARG A 48 10.63 -5.13 -9.81
N GLN A 49 10.79 -6.35 -9.31
CA GLN A 49 11.92 -6.76 -8.47
C GLN A 49 11.99 -5.97 -7.14
N TYR A 50 10.86 -5.63 -6.56
CA TYR A 50 10.79 -5.18 -5.17
C TYR A 50 10.77 -6.38 -4.24
N ASN A 51 11.48 -6.29 -3.12
CA ASN A 51 11.25 -7.15 -1.97
C ASN A 51 9.99 -6.68 -1.23
N LEU A 52 9.18 -7.61 -0.74
CA LEU A 52 7.90 -7.29 -0.15
C LEU A 52 7.83 -7.72 1.32
N PHE A 53 7.19 -6.89 2.14
CA PHE A 53 6.71 -7.29 3.45
C PHE A 53 5.19 -7.21 3.46
N LEU A 54 4.52 -8.35 3.65
CA LEU A 54 3.07 -8.46 3.61
C LEU A 54 2.50 -8.51 5.03
N ALA A 55 1.52 -7.66 5.34
CA ALA A 55 0.94 -7.60 6.66
C ALA A 55 -0.59 -7.61 6.62
N SER A 56 -1.20 -8.48 7.42
CA SER A 56 -2.65 -8.65 7.56
C SER A 56 -2.97 -9.50 8.80
N ARG A 57 -4.24 -9.68 9.09
CA ARG A 57 -4.72 -10.54 10.19
C ARG A 57 -4.79 -12.02 9.82
N ASP A 58 -4.83 -12.36 8.55
CA ASP A 58 -4.94 -13.73 8.05
C ASP A 58 -3.55 -14.24 7.64
N ILE A 59 -2.85 -14.88 8.60
CA ILE A 59 -1.50 -15.42 8.41
C ILE A 59 -1.48 -16.50 7.34
N SER A 60 -2.45 -17.39 7.32
CA SER A 60 -2.49 -18.51 6.37
C SER A 60 -2.62 -18.02 4.92
N GLU A 61 -3.38 -16.95 4.71
CA GLU A 61 -3.51 -16.34 3.40
C GLU A 61 -2.26 -15.53 3.03
N LEU A 62 -1.60 -14.86 4.00
CA LEU A 62 -0.32 -14.17 3.77
C LEU A 62 0.76 -15.15 3.32
N GLU A 63 0.86 -16.31 3.96
CA GLU A 63 1.82 -17.35 3.58
C GLU A 63 1.61 -17.82 2.14
N ARG A 64 0.35 -18.11 1.75
CA ARG A 64 0.03 -18.50 0.37
C ARG A 64 0.43 -17.44 -0.64
N ILE A 65 0.14 -16.17 -0.34
CA ILE A 65 0.52 -15.05 -1.22
C ILE A 65 2.04 -14.93 -1.30
N ALA A 66 2.75 -15.04 -0.18
CA ALA A 66 4.20 -14.92 -0.13
C ALA A 66 4.89 -16.03 -0.93
N VAL A 67 4.44 -17.28 -0.78
CA VAL A 67 4.97 -18.44 -1.55
C VAL A 67 4.75 -18.24 -3.05
N ASP A 68 3.51 -17.85 -3.47
CA ASP A 68 3.21 -17.59 -4.88
C ASP A 68 4.12 -16.50 -5.48
N LEU A 69 4.29 -15.39 -4.76
CA LEU A 69 5.12 -14.28 -5.23
C LEU A 69 6.62 -14.65 -5.32
N ARG A 70 7.14 -15.38 -4.34
CA ARG A 70 8.54 -15.87 -4.36
C ARG A 70 8.79 -16.76 -5.58
N ILE A 71 7.90 -17.72 -5.83
CA ILE A 71 8.04 -18.68 -6.93
C ILE A 71 7.93 -17.99 -8.29
N ARG A 72 6.94 -17.08 -8.45
CA ARG A 72 6.65 -16.47 -9.76
C ARG A 72 7.63 -15.36 -10.15
N TYR A 73 8.17 -14.63 -9.18
CA TYR A 73 8.94 -13.41 -9.45
C TYR A 73 10.38 -13.46 -8.97
N ASN A 74 10.77 -14.51 -8.22
CA ASN A 74 12.11 -14.65 -7.66
C ASN A 74 12.56 -13.41 -6.85
N VAL A 75 11.72 -12.98 -5.91
CA VAL A 75 11.96 -11.85 -5.00
C VAL A 75 11.80 -12.31 -3.55
N ASP A 76 12.42 -11.60 -2.62
CA ASP A 76 12.21 -11.85 -1.20
C ASP A 76 10.84 -11.32 -0.77
N VAL A 77 10.09 -12.17 -0.06
CA VAL A 77 8.79 -11.81 0.48
C VAL A 77 8.69 -12.31 1.91
N ASP A 78 8.64 -11.40 2.86
CA ASP A 78 8.34 -11.69 4.24
C ASP A 78 6.89 -11.34 4.58
N TYR A 79 6.39 -11.88 5.67
CA TYR A 79 5.05 -11.56 6.14
C TYR A 79 4.94 -11.65 7.67
N ALA A 80 3.96 -10.93 8.21
CA ALA A 80 3.63 -10.98 9.63
C ALA A 80 2.15 -10.70 9.88
N PHE A 81 1.66 -11.20 11.02
CA PHE A 81 0.38 -10.76 11.56
C PHE A 81 0.43 -9.27 11.90
N PHE A 82 -0.59 -8.54 11.48
CA PHE A 82 -0.76 -7.15 11.86
C PHE A 82 -2.24 -6.76 11.87
N ASP A 83 -2.72 -6.31 13.01
CA ASP A 83 -4.04 -5.67 13.14
C ASP A 83 -3.85 -4.17 13.37
N ILE A 84 -4.23 -3.38 12.35
CA ILE A 84 -4.11 -1.92 12.36
C ILE A 84 -4.87 -1.26 13.52
N THR A 85 -5.80 -1.95 14.17
CA THR A 85 -6.58 -1.42 15.31
C THR A 85 -5.89 -1.62 16.65
N GLN A 86 -4.82 -2.43 16.70
CA GLN A 86 -4.02 -2.67 17.90
C GLN A 86 -2.85 -1.69 17.97
N LEU A 87 -3.13 -0.45 18.40
CA LEU A 87 -2.18 0.67 18.34
C LEU A 87 -0.88 0.39 19.09
N ASP A 88 -0.96 -0.30 20.24
CA ASP A 88 0.19 -0.62 21.07
C ASP A 88 1.20 -1.54 20.39
N SER A 89 0.77 -2.29 19.37
CA SER A 89 1.64 -3.18 18.59
C SER A 89 2.42 -2.47 17.47
N HIS A 90 2.09 -1.23 17.15
CA HIS A 90 2.64 -0.56 15.96
C HIS A 90 4.14 -0.29 16.08
N THR A 91 4.63 0.07 17.26
CA THR A 91 6.07 0.32 17.50
C THR A 91 6.87 -0.95 17.27
N SER A 92 6.53 -2.03 17.97
CA SER A 92 7.26 -3.31 17.87
C SER A 92 7.16 -3.93 16.47
N PHE A 93 6.00 -3.78 15.81
CA PHE A 93 5.83 -4.21 14.42
C PHE A 93 6.76 -3.42 13.48
N PHE A 94 6.86 -2.09 13.66
CA PHE A 94 7.72 -1.26 12.82
C PHE A 94 9.21 -1.58 13.03
N GLU A 95 9.64 -1.81 14.26
CA GLU A 95 10.99 -2.26 14.58
C GLU A 95 11.31 -3.60 13.91
N THR A 96 10.44 -4.59 14.05
CA THR A 96 10.57 -5.91 13.39
C THR A 96 10.64 -5.78 11.87
N LEU A 97 9.86 -4.88 11.28
CA LEU A 97 9.87 -4.60 9.85
C LEU A 97 11.24 -4.10 9.39
N ILE A 98 11.80 -3.11 10.10
CA ILE A 98 13.11 -2.54 9.76
C ILE A 98 14.23 -3.57 9.97
N ASP A 99 14.19 -4.35 11.04
CA ASP A 99 15.18 -5.41 11.31
C ASP A 99 15.21 -6.46 10.19
N LYS A 100 14.04 -6.85 9.67
CA LYS A 100 13.95 -7.86 8.59
C LYS A 100 14.30 -7.32 7.21
N MET A 101 13.85 -6.11 6.90
CA MET A 101 13.96 -5.55 5.55
C MET A 101 15.17 -4.63 5.38
N GLY A 102 15.81 -4.20 6.45
CA GLY A 102 16.90 -3.21 6.44
C GLY A 102 16.44 -1.81 6.03
N SER A 103 15.65 -1.70 4.97
CA SER A 103 15.10 -0.42 4.51
C SER A 103 13.76 -0.62 3.81
N ILE A 104 12.90 0.41 3.88
CA ILE A 104 11.57 0.44 3.26
C ILE A 104 11.46 1.68 2.37
N ASP A 105 11.37 1.44 1.07
CA ASP A 105 11.22 2.52 0.08
C ASP A 105 9.76 2.98 -0.06
N GLY A 106 8.79 2.12 0.25
CA GLY A 106 7.38 2.49 0.13
C GLY A 106 6.43 1.73 1.04
N VAL A 107 5.26 2.34 1.27
CA VAL A 107 4.15 1.71 1.99
C VAL A 107 2.87 1.82 1.17
N LEU A 108 2.17 0.69 0.99
CA LEU A 108 0.79 0.66 0.52
C LEU A 108 -0.14 0.40 1.72
N MET A 109 -0.94 1.40 2.10
CA MET A 109 -2.00 1.28 3.09
C MET A 109 -3.30 0.88 2.39
N ALA A 110 -3.58 -0.42 2.37
CA ALA A 110 -4.77 -1.00 1.74
C ALA A 110 -5.79 -1.52 2.77
N VAL A 111 -5.63 -1.14 4.04
CA VAL A 111 -6.61 -1.47 5.07
C VAL A 111 -7.87 -0.64 4.89
N GLY A 112 -9.01 -1.30 5.06
CA GLY A 112 -10.31 -0.63 5.04
C GLY A 112 -11.41 -1.54 5.53
N LEU A 113 -12.37 -0.95 6.25
CA LEU A 113 -13.52 -1.63 6.80
C LEU A 113 -14.78 -0.81 6.54
N ILE A 114 -15.83 -1.49 6.08
CA ILE A 114 -17.20 -0.97 6.09
C ILE A 114 -17.99 -1.84 7.05
N ASP A 115 -18.46 -1.25 8.13
CA ASP A 115 -19.38 -1.88 9.08
C ASP A 115 -20.46 -0.86 9.44
N LYS A 116 -21.72 -1.30 9.48
CA LYS A 116 -22.85 -0.42 9.80
C LYS A 116 -23.20 -0.44 11.28
N LEU A 117 -22.74 -1.44 12.00
CA LEU A 117 -23.08 -1.69 13.39
C LEU A 117 -22.00 -1.21 14.35
N ASP A 118 -20.71 -1.28 13.92
CA ASP A 118 -19.57 -0.92 14.74
C ASP A 118 -18.82 0.28 14.14
N TYR A 119 -19.28 1.48 14.46
CA TYR A 119 -18.66 2.72 13.99
C TYR A 119 -17.25 2.93 14.58
N GLN A 120 -17.00 2.47 15.81
CA GLN A 120 -15.70 2.62 16.47
C GLN A 120 -14.64 1.82 15.71
N LYS A 121 -14.97 0.58 15.36
CA LYS A 121 -14.10 -0.28 14.56
C LYS A 121 -13.85 0.29 13.15
N VAL A 122 -14.87 0.90 12.52
CA VAL A 122 -14.71 1.58 11.23
C VAL A 122 -13.72 2.74 11.34
N ILE A 123 -13.85 3.60 12.36
CA ILE A 123 -12.93 4.72 12.57
C ILE A 123 -11.53 4.21 12.90
N ALA A 124 -11.41 3.21 13.79
CA ALA A 124 -10.14 2.62 14.16
C ALA A 124 -9.40 2.04 12.94
N ALA A 125 -10.08 1.23 12.12
CA ALA A 125 -9.45 0.58 10.98
C ALA A 125 -9.14 1.53 9.81
N ASN A 126 -9.98 2.55 9.59
CA ASN A 126 -9.85 3.42 8.40
C ASN A 126 -9.07 4.71 8.66
N PHE A 127 -8.91 5.13 9.90
CA PHE A 127 -8.32 6.42 10.23
C PHE A 127 -7.32 6.37 11.37
N THR A 128 -7.72 6.07 12.62
CA THR A 128 -6.80 6.19 13.76
C THR A 128 -5.65 5.18 13.71
N GLY A 129 -5.92 3.95 13.30
CA GLY A 129 -4.88 2.95 13.09
C GLY A 129 -3.89 3.32 11.99
N PRO A 130 -4.34 3.66 10.75
CA PRO A 130 -3.47 4.19 9.72
C PRO A 130 -2.60 5.37 10.16
N ILE A 131 -3.14 6.36 10.88
CA ILE A 131 -2.35 7.49 11.39
C ILE A 131 -1.29 6.99 12.36
N SER A 132 -1.66 6.21 13.37
CA SER A 132 -0.73 5.68 14.36
C SER A 132 0.45 4.96 13.68
N PHE A 133 0.20 4.13 12.66
CA PHE A 133 1.28 3.50 11.91
C PHE A 133 2.11 4.51 11.11
N PHE A 134 1.45 5.45 10.42
CA PHE A 134 2.17 6.44 9.61
C PHE A 134 3.07 7.35 10.42
N GLU A 135 2.76 7.66 11.68
CA GLU A 135 3.62 8.47 12.54
C GLU A 135 5.01 7.82 12.78
N HIS A 136 5.09 6.48 12.83
CA HIS A 136 6.38 5.78 12.87
C HIS A 136 7.09 5.87 11.52
N TYR A 137 6.36 5.61 10.42
CA TYR A 137 6.95 5.63 9.09
C TYR A 137 7.36 7.03 8.63
N VAL A 138 6.63 8.07 9.03
CA VAL A 138 6.97 9.48 8.73
C VAL A 138 8.30 9.88 9.38
N LYS A 139 8.53 9.50 10.64
CA LYS A 139 9.83 9.73 11.30
C LYS A 139 10.97 9.08 10.52
N TYR A 140 10.77 7.84 10.09
CA TYR A 140 11.74 7.11 9.27
C TYR A 140 11.99 7.82 7.93
N LEU A 141 10.94 8.21 7.19
CA LEU A 141 11.05 8.90 5.90
C LEU A 141 11.75 10.26 6.00
N THR A 142 11.53 10.99 7.08
CA THR A 142 12.18 12.27 7.34
C THR A 142 13.71 12.12 7.41
N THR A 143 14.17 11.01 8.01
CA THR A 143 15.60 10.67 8.10
C THR A 143 16.13 10.17 6.76
N GLN A 144 15.39 9.31 6.06
CA GLN A 144 15.83 8.72 4.78
C GLN A 144 15.81 9.72 3.61
N LYS A 145 14.96 10.74 3.67
CA LYS A 145 14.73 11.76 2.62
C LYS A 145 14.40 11.16 1.25
N LYS A 146 13.76 10.02 1.25
CA LYS A 146 13.29 9.30 0.06
C LYS A 146 12.17 8.34 0.44
N GLY A 147 11.36 7.95 -0.54
CA GLY A 147 10.32 6.94 -0.38
C GLY A 147 8.95 7.42 -0.83
N PHE A 148 7.95 6.56 -0.64
CA PHE A 148 6.57 6.89 -1.00
C PHE A 148 5.54 6.27 -0.06
N ILE A 149 4.35 6.90 -0.02
CA ILE A 149 3.16 6.39 0.64
C ILE A 149 2.03 6.31 -0.39
N ILE A 150 1.37 5.17 -0.49
CA ILE A 150 0.11 5.00 -1.23
C ILE A 150 -1.00 4.76 -0.21
N GLY A 151 -1.92 5.70 -0.06
CA GLY A 151 -3.08 5.56 0.83
C GLY A 151 -4.35 5.29 0.04
N LEU A 152 -5.00 4.13 0.27
CA LEU A 152 -6.28 3.80 -0.35
C LEU A 152 -7.44 4.45 0.43
N SER A 153 -7.91 5.57 -0.10
CA SER A 153 -9.10 6.27 0.34
C SER A 153 -10.31 5.87 -0.53
N SER A 154 -11.38 6.65 -0.50
CA SER A 154 -12.60 6.38 -1.25
C SER A 154 -13.28 7.67 -1.70
N VAL A 155 -14.01 7.59 -2.81
CA VAL A 155 -14.95 8.65 -3.24
C VAL A 155 -16.04 8.90 -2.20
N ALA A 156 -16.30 7.95 -1.29
CA ALA A 156 -17.22 8.15 -0.17
C ALA A 156 -16.77 9.26 0.80
N GLY A 157 -15.47 9.56 0.82
CA GLY A 157 -14.91 10.65 1.62
C GLY A 157 -15.10 12.05 1.02
N ASP A 158 -15.57 12.18 -0.21
CA ASP A 158 -15.73 13.49 -0.85
C ASP A 158 -17.02 14.21 -0.44
N ARG A 159 -18.05 13.45 -0.05
CA ARG A 159 -19.31 13.97 0.49
C ARG A 159 -20.01 12.91 1.35
N GLY A 160 -20.52 13.31 2.53
CA GLY A 160 -21.30 12.44 3.41
C GLY A 160 -22.58 11.95 2.72
N ARG A 161 -22.86 10.65 2.82
CA ARG A 161 -24.02 10.01 2.18
C ARG A 161 -24.72 9.06 3.16
N LYS A 162 -26.05 9.01 3.10
CA LYS A 162 -26.91 8.23 3.99
C LYS A 162 -26.47 6.76 4.16
N PRO A 163 -26.09 6.01 3.11
CA PRO A 163 -25.80 4.58 3.25
C PRO A 163 -24.53 4.25 4.06
N ASN A 164 -23.56 5.19 4.13
CA ASN A 164 -22.23 4.91 4.66
C ASN A 164 -21.53 6.16 5.26
N TYR A 165 -22.28 6.97 6.02
CA TYR A 165 -21.78 8.25 6.53
C TYR A 165 -20.55 8.13 7.43
N VAL A 166 -20.47 7.12 8.30
CA VAL A 166 -19.30 6.90 9.16
C VAL A 166 -18.08 6.49 8.33
N TYR A 167 -18.26 5.55 7.39
CA TYR A 167 -17.20 5.15 6.48
C TYR A 167 -16.72 6.35 5.64
N GLY A 168 -17.67 7.12 5.09
CA GLY A 168 -17.35 8.34 4.35
C GLY A 168 -16.52 9.34 5.17
N ALA A 169 -16.94 9.60 6.41
CA ALA A 169 -16.22 10.48 7.34
C ALA A 169 -14.80 9.96 7.62
N SER A 170 -14.62 8.65 7.88
CA SER A 170 -13.30 8.07 8.13
C SER A 170 -12.36 8.17 6.92
N LYS A 171 -12.88 7.99 5.70
CA LYS A 171 -12.10 8.13 4.45
C LYS A 171 -11.85 9.60 4.07
N ALA A 172 -12.73 10.52 4.43
CA ALA A 172 -12.48 11.96 4.34
C ALA A 172 -11.32 12.37 5.25
N ALA A 173 -11.35 11.92 6.50
CA ALA A 173 -10.29 12.18 7.47
C ALA A 173 -8.93 11.64 6.99
N LEU A 174 -8.87 10.39 6.50
CA LEU A 174 -7.65 9.84 5.91
C LEU A 174 -7.17 10.65 4.70
N THR A 175 -8.07 11.09 3.82
CA THR A 175 -7.72 11.92 2.66
C THR A 175 -7.08 13.23 3.08
N THR A 176 -7.66 13.91 4.06
CA THR A 176 -7.14 15.18 4.60
C THR A 176 -5.81 14.99 5.31
N TYR A 177 -5.66 13.90 6.09
CA TYR A 177 -4.39 13.56 6.72
C TYR A 177 -3.27 13.34 5.68
N LEU A 178 -3.51 12.53 4.64
CA LEU A 178 -2.52 12.32 3.57
C LEU A 178 -2.18 13.61 2.82
N GLN A 179 -3.11 14.54 2.70
CA GLN A 179 -2.86 15.86 2.13
C GLN A 179 -1.94 16.69 3.03
N GLY A 180 -2.17 16.68 4.34
CA GLY A 180 -1.30 17.31 5.33
C GLY A 180 0.11 16.72 5.33
N LEU A 181 0.23 15.38 5.30
CA LEU A 181 1.52 14.69 5.19
C LEU A 181 2.30 15.10 3.93
N ARG A 182 1.63 15.33 2.82
CA ARG A 182 2.27 15.78 1.57
C ARG A 182 2.96 17.13 1.76
N ASN A 183 2.32 18.08 2.46
CA ASN A 183 2.93 19.34 2.81
C ASN A 183 4.11 19.15 3.78
N TYR A 184 3.90 18.35 4.82
CA TYR A 184 4.91 18.13 5.85
C TYR A 184 6.18 17.47 5.30
N LEU A 185 6.04 16.47 4.42
CA LEU A 185 7.15 15.71 3.83
C LEU A 185 7.68 16.29 2.50
N TYR A 186 7.15 17.43 2.05
CA TYR A 186 7.60 18.08 0.82
C TYR A 186 9.12 18.36 0.79
N PRO A 187 9.74 18.89 1.87
CA PRO A 187 11.19 19.12 1.90
C PRO A 187 12.01 17.82 1.81
N SER A 188 11.44 16.69 2.25
CA SER A 188 12.06 15.36 2.22
C SER A 188 11.90 14.65 0.87
N LYS A 189 11.26 15.27 -0.13
CA LYS A 189 11.02 14.71 -1.47
C LYS A 189 10.29 13.35 -1.44
N VAL A 190 9.49 13.10 -0.41
CA VAL A 190 8.69 11.89 -0.26
C VAL A 190 7.41 12.04 -1.07
N GLN A 191 7.09 11.03 -1.88
CA GLN A 191 5.88 11.02 -2.68
C GLN A 191 4.70 10.45 -1.88
N ILE A 192 3.56 11.17 -1.86
CA ILE A 192 2.33 10.69 -1.22
C ILE A 192 1.20 10.66 -2.24
N LEU A 193 0.75 9.45 -2.56
CA LEU A 193 -0.37 9.21 -3.47
C LEU A 193 -1.64 8.86 -2.69
N THR A 194 -2.64 9.73 -2.77
CA THR A 194 -3.99 9.46 -2.27
C THR A 194 -4.83 8.85 -3.39
N VAL A 195 -5.29 7.61 -3.21
CA VAL A 195 -6.13 6.92 -4.20
C VAL A 195 -7.59 6.95 -3.74
N LYS A 196 -8.43 7.70 -4.43
CA LYS A 196 -9.88 7.76 -4.17
C LYS A 196 -10.58 6.68 -5.00
N LEU A 197 -10.84 5.55 -4.36
CA LEU A 197 -11.49 4.42 -4.99
C LEU A 197 -13.01 4.65 -5.15
N GLY A 198 -13.52 4.41 -6.33
CA GLY A 198 -14.94 4.24 -6.57
C GLY A 198 -15.38 2.80 -6.29
N LEU A 199 -16.32 2.26 -7.09
CA LEU A 199 -16.72 0.87 -7.01
C LEU A 199 -15.63 -0.02 -7.61
N ILE A 200 -15.12 -0.95 -6.81
CA ILE A 200 -14.16 -1.97 -7.25
C ILE A 200 -14.76 -3.33 -6.90
N ASP A 201 -14.70 -4.26 -7.83
CA ASP A 201 -15.20 -5.62 -7.65
C ASP A 201 -14.34 -6.38 -6.61
N THR A 202 -14.76 -6.30 -5.36
CA THR A 202 -14.09 -6.90 -4.20
C THR A 202 -15.11 -7.43 -3.22
N LYS A 203 -14.68 -8.26 -2.27
CA LYS A 203 -15.53 -8.78 -1.19
C LYS A 203 -16.29 -7.67 -0.43
N MET A 204 -15.73 -6.46 -0.36
CA MET A 204 -16.34 -5.31 0.33
C MET A 204 -17.62 -4.79 -0.36
N VAL A 205 -17.76 -5.02 -1.66
CA VAL A 205 -18.90 -4.57 -2.48
C VAL A 205 -19.87 -5.73 -2.76
N PHE A 206 -19.44 -6.95 -2.48
CA PHE A 206 -20.23 -8.16 -2.73
C PHE A 206 -21.54 -8.15 -1.91
N GLY A 207 -22.66 -8.44 -2.59
CA GLY A 207 -24.00 -8.43 -1.96
C GLY A 207 -24.67 -7.07 -1.85
N GLY A 208 -24.00 -5.97 -2.22
CA GLY A 208 -24.62 -4.65 -2.32
C GLY A 208 -25.37 -4.44 -3.65
N LYS A 209 -26.45 -3.65 -3.63
CA LYS A 209 -27.18 -3.22 -4.84
C LYS A 209 -26.41 -2.10 -5.56
N TYR A 210 -25.29 -2.45 -6.21
CA TYR A 210 -24.48 -1.48 -6.98
C TYR A 210 -24.53 -1.80 -8.48
N PRO A 211 -24.50 -0.79 -9.36
CA PRO A 211 -24.42 -1.01 -10.80
C PRO A 211 -23.06 -1.63 -11.15
N LEU A 212 -23.03 -2.92 -11.46
CA LEU A 212 -21.81 -3.68 -11.77
C LEU A 212 -21.02 -3.08 -12.94
N CYS A 213 -21.69 -2.38 -13.87
CA CYS A 213 -21.03 -1.70 -14.99
C CYS A 213 -20.07 -0.57 -14.55
N LEU A 214 -20.22 -0.06 -13.32
CA LEU A 214 -19.31 0.93 -12.72
C LEU A 214 -18.22 0.30 -11.86
N ALA A 215 -18.25 -1.02 -11.63
CA ALA A 215 -17.26 -1.72 -10.84
C ALA A 215 -16.00 -2.00 -11.66
N ALA A 216 -14.86 -1.54 -11.19
CA ALA A 216 -13.58 -1.82 -11.84
C ALA A 216 -12.97 -3.13 -11.32
N ASN A 217 -12.25 -3.81 -12.20
CA ASN A 217 -11.50 -5.00 -11.85
C ASN A 217 -10.29 -4.63 -10.96
N PRO A 218 -9.98 -5.40 -9.88
CA PRO A 218 -8.84 -5.13 -8.99
C PRO A 218 -7.48 -5.06 -9.70
N LYS A 219 -7.21 -5.93 -10.70
CA LYS A 219 -5.96 -5.92 -11.47
C LYS A 219 -5.79 -4.63 -12.26
N ASN A 220 -6.84 -4.20 -12.97
CA ASN A 220 -6.83 -2.94 -13.70
C ASN A 220 -6.71 -1.73 -12.76
N THR A 221 -7.29 -1.83 -11.57
CA THR A 221 -7.16 -0.82 -10.51
C THR A 221 -5.72 -0.70 -10.05
N ALA A 222 -5.05 -1.82 -9.73
CA ALA A 222 -3.66 -1.86 -9.34
C ALA A 222 -2.74 -1.24 -10.41
N ILE A 223 -2.91 -1.59 -11.68
CA ILE A 223 -2.15 -0.99 -12.80
C ILE A 223 -2.30 0.54 -12.81
N LYS A 224 -3.52 1.06 -12.59
CA LYS A 224 -3.76 2.51 -12.56
C LYS A 224 -3.15 3.17 -11.33
N ILE A 225 -3.15 2.51 -10.17
CA ILE A 225 -2.48 2.98 -8.94
C ILE A 225 -0.98 3.13 -9.20
N ILE A 226 -0.33 2.08 -9.69
CA ILE A 226 1.11 2.08 -9.91
C ILE A 226 1.51 3.09 -10.99
N ARG A 227 0.74 3.20 -12.08
CA ARG A 227 0.96 4.26 -13.09
C ARG A 227 0.80 5.68 -12.54
N ALA A 228 -0.10 5.88 -11.58
CA ALA A 228 -0.25 7.17 -10.92
C ALA A 228 0.96 7.49 -10.03
N LEU A 229 1.49 6.50 -9.31
CA LEU A 229 2.73 6.60 -8.55
C LEU A 229 3.91 6.97 -9.48
N ASP A 230 4.11 6.21 -10.56
CA ASP A 230 5.19 6.44 -11.53
C ASP A 230 5.16 7.84 -12.15
N ARG A 231 3.97 8.42 -12.29
CA ARG A 231 3.77 9.77 -12.84
C ARG A 231 3.86 10.89 -11.78
N GLY A 232 4.24 10.58 -10.56
CA GLY A 232 4.33 11.56 -9.48
C GLY A 232 2.97 12.18 -9.10
N ARG A 233 1.84 11.48 -9.34
CA ARG A 233 0.52 12.02 -9.00
C ARG A 233 0.33 12.08 -7.49
N GLU A 234 -0.29 13.13 -7.02
CA GLU A 234 -0.61 13.33 -5.60
C GLU A 234 -1.97 12.73 -5.22
N SER A 235 -2.93 12.79 -6.14
CA SER A 235 -4.27 12.24 -5.93
C SER A 235 -4.86 11.73 -7.23
N VAL A 236 -5.59 10.61 -7.14
CA VAL A 236 -6.23 9.98 -8.32
C VAL A 236 -7.56 9.36 -7.96
N TYR A 237 -8.54 9.50 -8.86
CA TYR A 237 -9.81 8.76 -8.81
C TYR A 237 -9.72 7.51 -9.67
N ILE A 238 -10.08 6.36 -9.12
CA ILE A 238 -10.07 5.09 -9.87
C ILE A 238 -11.39 4.34 -9.65
N PRO A 239 -12.16 4.10 -10.72
CA PRO A 239 -12.06 4.60 -12.10
C PRO A 239 -12.13 6.13 -12.21
N GLY A 240 -11.50 6.67 -13.25
CA GLY A 240 -11.40 8.14 -13.45
C GLY A 240 -12.74 8.86 -13.60
N ILE A 241 -13.79 8.17 -14.08
CA ILE A 241 -15.15 8.72 -14.19
C ILE A 241 -15.68 9.26 -12.85
N TRP A 242 -15.24 8.67 -11.73
CA TRP A 242 -15.66 9.11 -10.41
C TRP A 242 -15.24 10.55 -10.09
N ARG A 243 -14.22 11.07 -10.75
CA ARG A 243 -13.84 12.49 -10.61
C ARG A 243 -14.99 13.42 -11.05
N VAL A 244 -15.62 13.10 -12.18
CA VAL A 244 -16.74 13.88 -12.72
C VAL A 244 -18.00 13.65 -11.88
N ILE A 245 -18.31 12.40 -11.56
CA ILE A 245 -19.45 12.04 -10.72
C ILE A 245 -19.39 12.78 -9.37
N MET A 246 -18.22 12.74 -8.70
CA MET A 246 -18.08 13.40 -7.40
C MET A 246 -18.06 14.92 -7.51
N LEU A 247 -17.57 15.49 -8.60
CA LEU A 247 -17.69 16.92 -8.85
C LEU A 247 -19.17 17.35 -8.89
N ILE A 248 -19.99 16.64 -9.66
CA ILE A 248 -21.44 16.90 -9.74
C ILE A 248 -22.09 16.72 -8.36
N ILE A 249 -21.82 15.60 -7.68
CA ILE A 249 -22.40 15.32 -6.35
C ILE A 249 -22.04 16.41 -5.34
N ARG A 250 -20.83 16.92 -5.34
CA ARG A 250 -20.39 17.99 -4.44
C ARG A 250 -21.06 19.34 -4.70
N LEU A 251 -21.45 19.60 -5.95
CA LEU A 251 -22.12 20.86 -6.32
C LEU A 251 -23.62 20.85 -6.02
N ILE A 252 -24.24 19.70 -5.73
CA ILE A 252 -25.67 19.66 -5.38
C ILE A 252 -25.90 20.43 -4.08
N PRO A 253 -26.80 21.44 -4.06
CA PRO A 253 -27.13 22.16 -2.83
C PRO A 253 -27.64 21.23 -1.73
N GLU A 254 -27.30 21.53 -0.46
CA GLU A 254 -27.65 20.67 0.67
C GLU A 254 -29.16 20.46 0.82
N LYS A 255 -29.97 21.49 0.50
CA LYS A 255 -31.45 21.40 0.52
C LYS A 255 -31.98 20.27 -0.39
N ILE A 256 -31.32 20.03 -1.52
CA ILE A 256 -31.68 18.98 -2.48
C ILE A 256 -31.02 17.67 -2.04
N PHE A 257 -29.73 17.73 -1.70
CA PHE A 257 -28.93 16.53 -1.43
C PHE A 257 -29.49 15.69 -0.28
N LYS A 258 -29.99 16.32 0.80
CA LYS A 258 -30.57 15.62 1.97
C LYS A 258 -31.78 14.75 1.64
N SER A 259 -32.51 15.05 0.55
CA SER A 259 -33.67 14.24 0.09
C SER A 259 -33.25 13.06 -0.83
N LEU A 260 -32.01 13.06 -1.31
CA LEU A 260 -31.51 12.01 -2.20
C LEU A 260 -31.03 10.79 -1.39
N SER A 261 -31.35 9.60 -1.88
CA SER A 261 -30.88 8.32 -1.31
C SER A 261 -29.70 7.74 -2.08
N ILE A 262 -28.64 8.55 -2.23
CA ILE A 262 -27.42 8.19 -2.99
C ILE A 262 -26.20 7.99 -2.10
#